data_deccd71ba051fdc1102ac673afaa7861
#
_entry.id   deccd71ba051fdc1102ac673afaa7861
#
_cell.length_a   1.000
_cell.length_b   1.000
_cell.length_c   1.000
_cell.angle_alpha   90.00
_cell.angle_beta   90.00
_cell.angle_gamma   90.00
#
_symmetry.space_group_name_H-M   'P 1'
#
loop_
_entity.id
_entity.type
_entity.pdbx_description
1 polymer ?
#
loop_
_entity_poly.entity_id
_entity_poly.type
_entity_poly.pdbx_seq_one_letter_code
_entity_poly.pdbx_strand_id
1 'polypeptide(L)'
;TAIQTQLRLGLIEQKSWNQIITDIRRNAFGFKKYQRIDRKDRGATWKIKRMVRTETARMRSMAEEEVIRADPDIIGVSFYFGGGPCPHNECPPLVGDYYKDGSGMGWPPPSLPRHPNCYSKDTEVYTDKGWLYFEELTGEEKIFSLNPDTLESEFLPYVNFIKYKYQGEMHRFYNRGFDLLVTPNHNHFVKIRKQRDKSWRIVNGETLSKTEYGDVIFFRGLNWRGKDIEIIKIGELELPTDIYCKFMGYYISEGSVTRLKKQNTENNYRDKWQITIAQSKTANKEKHNIIEETLDKMPVKWWKTETGFITTNDDLCLYALQFGKCQEKYVPQEVKELPPDKIKIFLDAYELGDGSRRNRGIKFKKAKFSDEVEYFTSSKRLANDLSELILKAGYRPSCYLQKSKGKKVKFQNGEYEINQNLWRIRRCNSLTASNLKKETVEYDDYVYDVELPKWHILLVRRNGKVVWSGNCMCYTTNIYPEIKDYVARLKEAEYAL
;
A
#
# COMPACT_ATOMS: atom_id res chain seq x y z
N THR A 1 10.75 -5.77 -32.32
CA THR A 1 11.02 -7.10 -31.70
C THR A 1 9.76 -7.97 -31.70
N ALA A 2 9.91 -9.31 -31.62
CA ALA A 2 8.76 -10.24 -31.56
C ALA A 2 7.77 -9.89 -30.43
N ILE A 3 8.24 -9.34 -29.32
CA ILE A 3 7.42 -8.89 -28.19
C ILE A 3 6.56 -7.68 -28.57
N GLN A 4 7.16 -6.68 -29.22
CA GLN A 4 6.42 -5.48 -29.68
C GLN A 4 5.34 -5.85 -30.69
N THR A 5 5.63 -6.77 -31.59
CA THR A 5 4.66 -7.28 -32.58
C THR A 5 3.48 -7.96 -31.88
N GLN A 6 3.74 -8.85 -30.92
CA GLN A 6 2.67 -9.56 -30.19
C GLN A 6 1.86 -8.59 -29.30
N LEU A 7 2.50 -7.58 -28.73
CA LEU A 7 1.83 -6.54 -27.95
C LEU A 7 0.88 -5.71 -28.83
N ARG A 8 1.36 -5.23 -29.99
CA ARG A 8 0.54 -4.48 -30.96
C ARG A 8 -0.64 -5.30 -31.46
N LEU A 9 -0.42 -6.55 -31.85
CA LEU A 9 -1.50 -7.45 -32.29
C LEU A 9 -2.54 -7.66 -31.18
N GLY A 10 -2.09 -7.91 -29.96
CA GLY A 10 -3.01 -8.10 -28.83
C GLY A 10 -3.85 -6.86 -28.50
N LEU A 11 -3.28 -5.66 -28.65
CA LEU A 11 -4.01 -4.40 -28.47
C LEU A 11 -5.03 -4.16 -29.59
N ILE A 12 -4.64 -4.39 -30.85
CA ILE A 12 -5.54 -4.29 -32.02
C ILE A 12 -6.71 -5.28 -31.88
N GLU A 13 -6.44 -6.49 -31.42
CA GLU A 13 -7.43 -7.55 -31.23
C GLU A 13 -8.21 -7.40 -29.92
N GLN A 14 -8.01 -6.33 -29.15
CA GLN A 14 -8.67 -6.04 -27.89
C GLN A 14 -8.56 -7.19 -26.85
N LYS A 15 -7.45 -7.93 -26.87
CA LYS A 15 -7.19 -9.02 -25.93
C LYS A 15 -6.95 -8.50 -24.51
N SER A 16 -7.38 -9.30 -23.53
CA SER A 16 -7.03 -9.03 -22.14
C SER A 16 -5.51 -9.14 -21.93
N TRP A 17 -4.97 -8.42 -20.93
CA TRP A 17 -3.53 -8.46 -20.58
C TRP A 17 -3.01 -9.87 -20.35
N ASN A 18 -3.79 -10.73 -19.72
CA ASN A 18 -3.41 -12.13 -19.50
C ASN A 18 -3.30 -12.92 -20.81
N GLN A 19 -4.13 -12.64 -21.79
CA GLN A 19 -4.05 -13.23 -23.13
C GLN A 19 -2.81 -12.72 -23.87
N ILE A 20 -2.55 -11.41 -23.85
CA ILE A 20 -1.38 -10.81 -24.47
C ILE A 20 -0.08 -11.41 -23.88
N ILE A 21 0.02 -11.50 -22.54
CA ILE A 21 1.17 -12.11 -21.87
C ILE A 21 1.32 -13.58 -22.26
N THR A 22 0.22 -14.32 -22.39
CA THR A 22 0.22 -15.71 -22.78
C THR A 22 0.70 -15.87 -24.24
N ASP A 23 0.27 -14.99 -25.15
CA ASP A 23 0.69 -15.00 -26.54
C ASP A 23 2.16 -14.61 -26.70
N ILE A 24 2.65 -13.64 -25.94
CA ILE A 24 4.08 -13.29 -25.90
C ILE A 24 4.90 -14.48 -25.39
N ARG A 25 4.46 -15.14 -24.31
CA ARG A 25 5.14 -16.35 -23.80
C ARG A 25 5.23 -17.45 -24.85
N ARG A 26 4.15 -17.70 -25.57
CA ARG A 26 4.09 -18.73 -26.61
C ARG A 26 4.91 -18.37 -27.83
N ASN A 27 4.69 -17.19 -28.37
CA ASN A 27 5.17 -16.82 -29.70
C ASN A 27 6.58 -16.22 -29.68
N ALA A 28 6.95 -15.51 -28.62
CA ALA A 28 8.27 -14.91 -28.49
C ALA A 28 9.27 -15.75 -27.68
N PHE A 29 8.80 -16.65 -26.83
CA PHE A 29 9.65 -17.46 -25.94
C PHE A 29 9.41 -18.97 -26.03
N GLY A 30 8.53 -19.45 -26.91
CA GLY A 30 8.32 -20.88 -27.20
C GLY A 30 7.70 -21.72 -26.08
N PHE A 31 7.02 -21.12 -25.08
CA PHE A 31 6.38 -21.88 -24.00
C PHE A 31 5.16 -22.66 -24.51
N LYS A 32 5.03 -23.92 -24.14
CA LYS A 32 3.85 -24.75 -24.46
C LYS A 32 2.60 -24.28 -23.69
N LYS A 33 1.41 -24.38 -24.34
CA LYS A 33 0.13 -23.88 -23.82
C LYS A 33 -0.25 -24.35 -22.40
N TYR A 34 0.19 -25.56 -22.00
CA TYR A 34 -0.14 -26.19 -20.72
C TYR A 34 1.09 -26.55 -19.87
N GLN A 35 2.24 -25.91 -20.10
CA GLN A 35 3.42 -26.18 -19.31
C GLN A 35 3.21 -25.67 -17.88
N ARG A 36 3.31 -26.55 -16.88
CA ARG A 36 3.27 -26.16 -15.46
C ARG A 36 4.39 -25.18 -15.17
N ILE A 37 4.07 -24.05 -14.55
CA ILE A 37 5.03 -23.00 -14.18
C ILE A 37 5.82 -23.50 -12.98
N ASP A 38 7.05 -23.93 -13.18
CA ASP A 38 7.96 -24.24 -12.10
C ASP A 38 8.65 -22.97 -11.54
N ARG A 39 9.52 -23.10 -10.52
CA ARG A 39 10.19 -21.94 -9.89
C ARG A 39 11.05 -21.13 -10.86
N LYS A 40 11.68 -21.76 -11.87
CA LYS A 40 12.52 -21.09 -12.88
C LYS A 40 11.65 -20.30 -13.88
N ASP A 41 10.52 -20.85 -14.26
CA ASP A 41 9.56 -20.22 -15.17
C ASP A 41 8.85 -19.00 -14.57
N ARG A 42 8.72 -18.91 -13.24
CA ARG A 42 8.17 -17.70 -12.58
C ARG A 42 9.03 -16.47 -12.84
N GLY A 43 10.35 -16.60 -12.82
CA GLY A 43 11.28 -15.54 -13.16
C GLY A 43 11.15 -15.06 -14.60
N ALA A 44 11.00 -16.00 -15.56
CA ALA A 44 10.79 -15.67 -16.97
C ALA A 44 9.45 -14.97 -17.20
N THR A 45 8.38 -15.47 -16.60
CA THR A 45 7.04 -14.83 -16.65
C THR A 45 7.06 -13.42 -16.08
N TRP A 46 7.77 -13.21 -14.97
CA TRP A 46 7.93 -11.89 -14.36
C TRP A 46 8.70 -10.93 -15.29
N LYS A 47 9.80 -11.39 -15.90
CA LYS A 47 10.55 -10.60 -16.90
C LYS A 47 9.69 -10.19 -18.10
N ILE A 48 8.86 -11.12 -18.61
CA ILE A 48 7.93 -10.84 -19.71
C ILE A 48 6.89 -9.79 -19.29
N LYS A 49 6.25 -9.96 -18.15
CA LYS A 49 5.31 -8.96 -17.60
C LYS A 49 5.95 -7.58 -17.49
N ARG A 50 7.17 -7.51 -16.98
CA ARG A 50 7.94 -6.27 -16.85
C ARG A 50 8.22 -5.62 -18.21
N MET A 51 8.70 -6.39 -19.21
CA MET A 51 8.95 -5.87 -20.55
C MET A 51 7.68 -5.37 -21.22
N VAL A 52 6.58 -6.10 -21.11
CA VAL A 52 5.27 -5.67 -21.62
C VAL A 52 4.84 -4.34 -21.02
N ARG A 53 4.97 -4.17 -19.70
CA ARG A 53 4.62 -2.92 -19.01
C ARG A 53 5.45 -1.73 -19.49
N THR A 54 6.78 -1.91 -19.62
CA THR A 54 7.69 -0.85 -20.08
C THR A 54 7.36 -0.41 -21.51
N GLU A 55 7.12 -1.38 -22.40
CA GLU A 55 6.77 -1.08 -23.80
C GLU A 55 5.37 -0.46 -23.92
N THR A 56 4.43 -0.85 -23.03
CA THR A 56 3.10 -0.23 -23.01
C THR A 56 3.15 1.23 -22.56
N ALA A 57 3.89 1.54 -21.50
CA ALA A 57 4.06 2.92 -21.03
C ALA A 57 4.71 3.79 -22.12
N ARG A 58 5.76 3.26 -22.78
CA ARG A 58 6.41 3.94 -23.89
C ARG A 58 5.46 4.18 -25.07
N MET A 59 4.68 3.16 -25.46
CA MET A 59 3.73 3.29 -26.56
C MET A 59 2.60 4.27 -26.24
N ARG A 60 2.15 4.31 -24.96
CA ARG A 60 1.15 5.28 -24.51
C ARG A 60 1.67 6.70 -24.65
N SER A 61 2.87 7.00 -24.16
CA SER A 61 3.49 8.32 -24.29
C SER A 61 3.68 8.72 -25.76
N MET A 62 4.11 7.78 -26.61
CA MET A 62 4.22 8.04 -28.06
C MET A 62 2.84 8.23 -28.71
N ALA A 63 1.83 7.49 -28.28
CA ALA A 63 0.46 7.63 -28.79
C ALA A 63 -0.16 8.97 -28.36
N GLU A 64 0.08 9.40 -27.14
CA GLU A 64 -0.35 10.70 -26.64
C GLU A 64 0.31 11.85 -27.44
N GLU A 65 1.62 11.76 -27.69
CA GLU A 65 2.33 12.72 -28.53
C GLU A 65 1.79 12.73 -29.97
N GLU A 66 1.49 11.55 -30.54
CA GLU A 66 0.94 11.41 -31.88
C GLU A 66 -0.51 11.92 -31.96
N VAL A 67 -1.33 11.67 -30.92
CA VAL A 67 -2.69 12.22 -30.81
C VAL A 67 -2.64 13.75 -30.74
N ILE A 68 -1.78 14.30 -29.90
CA ILE A 68 -1.59 15.76 -29.80
C ILE A 68 -1.11 16.30 -31.16
N ARG A 69 -0.20 15.61 -31.85
CA ARG A 69 0.31 16.02 -33.16
C ARG A 69 -0.76 15.96 -34.25
N ALA A 70 -1.62 14.94 -34.22
CA ALA A 70 -2.65 14.71 -35.22
C ALA A 70 -3.92 15.53 -35.00
N ASP A 71 -4.18 15.99 -33.78
CA ASP A 71 -5.36 16.76 -33.44
C ASP A 71 -5.21 18.22 -33.99
N PRO A 72 -6.01 18.63 -35.00
CA PRO A 72 -5.90 19.96 -35.61
C PRO A 72 -6.31 21.08 -34.63
N ASP A 73 -7.10 20.79 -33.63
CA ASP A 73 -7.60 21.77 -32.64
C ASP A 73 -6.52 22.06 -31.57
N ILE A 74 -5.53 21.20 -31.39
CA ILE A 74 -4.41 21.45 -30.50
C ILE A 74 -3.30 22.15 -31.30
N ILE A 75 -3.01 23.40 -30.99
CA ILE A 75 -1.96 24.18 -31.67
C ILE A 75 -0.60 24.05 -30.99
N GLY A 76 -0.57 23.61 -29.75
CA GLY A 76 0.67 23.47 -28.99
C GLY A 76 0.46 22.81 -27.63
N VAL A 77 1.51 22.83 -26.81
CA VAL A 77 1.53 22.31 -25.45
C VAL A 77 2.25 23.30 -24.55
N SER A 78 1.61 23.70 -23.45
CA SER A 78 2.27 24.46 -22.38
C SER A 78 2.92 23.50 -21.40
N PHE A 79 4.22 23.67 -21.16
CA PHE A 79 4.93 22.96 -20.13
C PHE A 79 4.96 23.77 -18.83
N TYR A 80 4.50 23.19 -17.77
CA TYR A 80 4.45 23.78 -16.45
C TYR A 80 5.32 22.99 -15.48
N PHE A 81 5.95 23.75 -14.57
CA PHE A 81 6.61 23.21 -13.41
C PHE A 81 5.76 23.48 -12.16
N GLY A 82 5.18 22.41 -11.60
CA GLY A 82 4.20 22.51 -10.52
C GLY A 82 4.83 22.73 -9.15
N GLY A 83 5.05 24.02 -8.79
CA GLY A 83 5.05 24.43 -7.38
C GLY A 83 6.31 24.17 -6.56
N GLY A 84 7.42 24.76 -6.93
CA GLY A 84 8.62 24.87 -6.08
C GLY A 84 9.86 25.20 -6.92
N PRO A 85 10.91 25.80 -6.36
CA PRO A 85 12.11 26.02 -7.14
C PRO A 85 12.70 24.68 -7.57
N CYS A 86 12.86 24.49 -8.87
CA CYS A 86 13.62 23.37 -9.40
C CYS A 86 15.06 23.47 -8.90
N PRO A 87 15.58 22.48 -8.14
CA PRO A 87 16.88 22.56 -7.53
C PRO A 87 18.03 22.68 -8.55
N HIS A 88 17.79 22.23 -9.76
CA HIS A 88 18.82 22.21 -10.80
C HIS A 88 18.74 23.40 -11.78
N ASN A 89 17.80 24.33 -11.60
CA ASN A 89 17.53 25.44 -12.52
C ASN A 89 17.32 25.03 -13.99
N GLU A 90 17.10 23.77 -14.27
CA GLU A 90 16.91 23.23 -15.62
C GLU A 90 15.46 23.30 -16.10
N CYS A 91 14.50 23.22 -15.17
CA CYS A 91 13.09 23.27 -15.52
C CYS A 91 12.55 24.70 -15.73
N PRO A 92 12.92 25.72 -14.93
CA PRO A 92 12.43 27.08 -15.17
C PRO A 92 12.65 27.59 -16.60
N PRO A 93 13.82 27.36 -17.24
CA PRO A 93 14.04 27.75 -18.61
C PRO A 93 13.17 27.02 -19.64
N LEU A 94 12.57 25.88 -19.25
CA LEU A 94 11.73 25.05 -20.11
C LEU A 94 10.23 25.33 -19.93
N VAL A 95 9.88 26.12 -18.92
CA VAL A 95 8.47 26.54 -18.71
C VAL A 95 8.07 27.49 -19.82
N GLY A 96 6.99 27.14 -20.50
CA GLY A 96 6.49 27.94 -21.59
C GLY A 96 5.67 27.15 -22.60
N ASP A 97 5.33 27.81 -23.66
CA ASP A 97 4.46 27.29 -24.71
C ASP A 97 5.29 26.75 -25.86
N TYR A 98 4.99 25.54 -26.25
CA TYR A 98 5.61 24.79 -27.37
C TYR A 98 4.54 24.61 -28.44
N TYR A 99 4.67 25.35 -29.54
CA TYR A 99 3.71 25.30 -30.64
C TYR A 99 4.15 24.33 -31.73
N LYS A 100 3.19 23.66 -32.38
CA LYS A 100 3.45 22.70 -33.46
C LYS A 100 4.13 23.30 -34.69
N ASP A 101 3.93 24.60 -34.92
CA ASP A 101 4.58 25.37 -35.98
C ASP A 101 6.05 25.71 -35.71
N GLY A 102 6.53 25.33 -34.51
CA GLY A 102 7.90 25.62 -34.09
C GLY A 102 8.07 26.98 -33.41
N SER A 103 7.02 27.77 -33.27
CA SER A 103 7.06 29.04 -32.53
C SER A 103 7.11 28.83 -31.01
N GLY A 104 7.24 29.90 -30.25
CA GLY A 104 7.39 29.84 -28.80
C GLY A 104 8.71 29.21 -28.38
N MET A 105 8.64 28.16 -27.55
CA MET A 105 9.80 27.40 -27.07
C MET A 105 10.29 26.33 -28.06
N GLY A 106 9.62 26.17 -29.22
CA GLY A 106 9.91 25.16 -30.24
C GLY A 106 9.09 23.87 -30.05
N TRP A 107 9.34 22.87 -30.90
CA TRP A 107 8.67 21.57 -30.86
C TRP A 107 9.71 20.46 -31.06
N PRO A 108 9.63 19.32 -30.33
CA PRO A 108 8.61 18.93 -29.36
C PRO A 108 8.83 19.53 -27.97
N PRO A 109 7.80 19.51 -27.09
CA PRO A 109 7.95 19.90 -25.70
C PRO A 109 8.91 18.96 -24.95
N PRO A 110 9.48 19.38 -23.80
CA PRO A 110 10.35 18.51 -23.01
C PRO A 110 9.63 17.23 -22.59
N SER A 111 10.30 16.10 -22.72
CA SER A 111 9.78 14.82 -22.22
C SER A 111 9.65 14.85 -20.69
N LEU A 112 8.54 14.33 -20.15
CA LEU A 112 8.27 14.22 -18.73
C LEU A 112 8.59 12.80 -18.21
N PRO A 113 9.04 12.69 -16.95
CA PRO A 113 9.51 13.73 -16.02
C PRO A 113 10.97 14.12 -16.27
N ARG A 114 11.33 15.39 -16.10
CA ARG A 114 12.71 15.87 -16.29
C ARG A 114 13.66 15.48 -15.18
N HIS A 115 13.17 15.40 -13.94
CA HIS A 115 13.99 15.10 -12.76
C HIS A 115 13.41 13.96 -11.95
N PRO A 116 14.30 13.13 -11.34
CA PRO A 116 13.86 12.08 -10.46
C PRO A 116 13.25 12.65 -9.17
N ASN A 117 11.95 12.52 -9.03
CA ASN A 117 11.21 12.79 -7.81
C ASN A 117 10.65 11.47 -7.29
N CYS A 118 11.54 10.49 -7.06
CA CYS A 118 11.20 9.09 -7.06
C CYS A 118 11.48 8.38 -5.74
N TYR A 119 10.81 7.26 -5.56
CA TYR A 119 10.96 6.33 -4.45
C TYR A 119 11.91 5.18 -4.79
N SER A 120 12.54 4.61 -3.76
CA SER A 120 13.29 3.37 -3.87
C SER A 120 12.38 2.18 -4.23
N LYS A 121 12.95 1.15 -4.83
CA LYS A 121 12.24 -0.06 -5.29
C LYS A 121 11.50 -0.83 -4.19
N ASP A 122 11.92 -0.68 -2.93
CA ASP A 122 11.34 -1.32 -1.75
C ASP A 122 10.23 -0.49 -1.10
N THR A 123 9.75 0.54 -1.80
CA THR A 123 8.59 1.34 -1.42
C THR A 123 7.33 0.78 -2.08
N GLU A 124 6.28 0.61 -1.28
CA GLU A 124 4.94 0.20 -1.72
C GLU A 124 4.05 1.42 -1.79
N VAL A 125 3.10 1.42 -2.72
CA VAL A 125 2.03 2.43 -2.85
C VAL A 125 0.68 1.81 -2.56
N TYR A 126 -0.21 2.56 -1.93
CA TYR A 126 -1.55 2.07 -1.61
C TYR A 126 -2.51 2.26 -2.78
N THR A 127 -3.12 1.17 -3.23
CA THR A 127 -4.02 1.12 -4.38
C THR A 127 -5.39 0.57 -3.97
N ASP A 128 -6.38 0.66 -4.86
CA ASP A 128 -7.69 0.02 -4.71
C ASP A 128 -7.63 -1.51 -4.64
N LYS A 129 -6.49 -2.11 -5.06
CA LYS A 129 -6.18 -3.54 -4.91
C LYS A 129 -5.29 -3.84 -3.69
N GLY A 130 -5.05 -2.86 -2.80
CA GLY A 130 -4.17 -2.95 -1.64
C GLY A 130 -2.76 -2.42 -1.89
N TRP A 131 -1.81 -2.81 -1.02
CA TRP A 131 -0.42 -2.41 -1.12
C TRP A 131 0.30 -3.16 -2.23
N LEU A 132 0.89 -2.42 -3.16
CA LEU A 132 1.70 -2.94 -4.25
C LEU A 132 3.05 -2.22 -4.30
N TYR A 133 4.11 -2.94 -4.65
CA TYR A 133 5.33 -2.27 -5.08
C TYR A 133 5.08 -1.53 -6.39
N PHE A 134 5.73 -0.39 -6.58
CA PHE A 134 5.53 0.36 -7.83
C PHE A 134 5.77 -0.50 -9.08
N GLU A 135 6.72 -1.44 -9.03
CA GLU A 135 6.97 -2.35 -10.15
C GLU A 135 5.84 -3.35 -10.44
N GLU A 136 4.90 -3.51 -9.53
CA GLU A 136 3.74 -4.39 -9.68
C GLU A 136 2.52 -3.69 -10.29
N LEU A 137 2.56 -2.36 -10.43
CA LEU A 137 1.48 -1.59 -11.05
C LEU A 137 1.31 -1.95 -12.52
N THR A 138 0.07 -2.12 -12.97
CA THR A 138 -0.29 -2.59 -14.33
C THR A 138 -0.94 -1.52 -15.20
N GLY A 139 -1.35 -0.39 -14.62
CA GLY A 139 -2.14 0.65 -15.28
C GLY A 139 -3.64 0.57 -14.97
N GLU A 140 -4.09 -0.51 -14.33
CA GLU A 140 -5.50 -0.72 -13.99
C GLU A 140 -5.83 -0.25 -12.55
N GLU A 141 -4.81 -0.11 -11.73
CA GLU A 141 -4.96 0.28 -10.32
C GLU A 141 -5.20 1.77 -10.19
N LYS A 142 -5.99 2.14 -9.18
CA LYS A 142 -6.14 3.52 -8.73
C LYS A 142 -5.28 3.73 -7.49
N ILE A 143 -4.55 4.83 -7.47
CA ILE A 143 -3.67 5.22 -6.36
C ILE A 143 -4.45 6.01 -5.33
N PHE A 144 -4.25 5.70 -4.06
CA PHE A 144 -4.86 6.43 -2.95
C PHE A 144 -4.15 7.76 -2.76
N SER A 145 -4.87 8.85 -2.99
CA SER A 145 -4.37 10.22 -3.00
C SER A 145 -5.07 11.10 -1.97
N LEU A 146 -4.41 12.16 -1.54
CA LEU A 146 -4.88 13.09 -0.51
C LEU A 146 -5.06 14.49 -1.07
N ASN A 147 -6.22 15.08 -0.84
CA ASN A 147 -6.46 16.51 -1.06
C ASN A 147 -5.71 17.29 0.05
N PRO A 148 -4.74 18.16 -0.28
CA PRO A 148 -3.97 18.90 0.72
C PRO A 148 -4.78 19.92 1.51
N ASP A 149 -5.87 20.42 0.96
CA ASP A 149 -6.69 21.48 1.55
C ASP A 149 -7.73 20.91 2.53
N THR A 150 -8.44 19.86 2.11
CA THR A 150 -9.50 19.23 2.92
C THR A 150 -9.02 18.06 3.76
N LEU A 151 -7.86 17.48 3.45
CA LEU A 151 -7.32 16.24 4.01
C LEU A 151 -8.25 15.02 3.80
N GLU A 152 -9.13 15.11 2.83
CA GLU A 152 -9.89 13.97 2.34
C GLU A 152 -9.09 13.19 1.31
N SER A 153 -9.34 11.89 1.24
CA SER A 153 -8.60 10.98 0.37
C SER A 153 -9.53 10.21 -0.55
N GLU A 154 -9.06 9.97 -1.77
CA GLU A 154 -9.77 9.16 -2.76
C GLU A 154 -8.80 8.35 -3.63
N PHE A 155 -9.33 7.35 -4.34
CA PHE A 155 -8.58 6.58 -5.31
C PHE A 155 -8.62 7.25 -6.68
N LEU A 156 -7.45 7.63 -7.21
CA LEU A 156 -7.27 8.29 -8.50
C LEU A 156 -6.55 7.37 -9.49
N PRO A 157 -6.96 7.33 -10.76
CA PRO A 157 -6.13 6.73 -11.79
C PRO A 157 -4.83 7.54 -11.91
N TYR A 158 -3.72 6.88 -12.19
CA TYR A 158 -2.49 7.59 -12.52
C TYR A 158 -2.36 7.72 -14.04
N VAL A 159 -1.80 8.84 -14.47
CA VAL A 159 -1.67 9.17 -15.90
C VAL A 159 -0.36 8.68 -16.49
N ASN A 160 0.69 8.60 -15.68
CA ASN A 160 2.00 8.17 -16.12
C ASN A 160 2.69 7.31 -15.07
N PHE A 161 3.51 6.35 -15.52
CA PHE A 161 4.33 5.48 -14.70
C PHE A 161 5.81 5.74 -14.96
N ILE A 162 6.52 6.15 -13.92
CA ILE A 162 7.90 6.59 -13.96
C ILE A 162 8.78 5.48 -13.41
N LYS A 163 9.77 5.06 -14.19
CA LYS A 163 10.80 4.10 -13.81
C LYS A 163 12.06 4.32 -14.60
N TYR A 164 13.17 4.52 -13.91
CA TYR A 164 14.49 4.54 -14.56
C TYR A 164 15.57 4.05 -13.61
N LYS A 165 16.72 3.70 -14.15
CA LYS A 165 17.88 3.34 -13.36
C LYS A 165 18.52 4.62 -12.82
N TYR A 166 18.71 4.66 -11.51
CA TYR A 166 19.31 5.78 -10.81
C TYR A 166 20.58 5.32 -10.12
N GLN A 167 21.65 6.08 -10.30
CA GLN A 167 22.91 5.88 -9.60
C GLN A 167 23.29 7.20 -8.94
N GLY A 168 23.42 7.19 -7.62
CA GLY A 168 23.76 8.37 -6.83
C GLY A 168 23.19 8.31 -5.42
N GLU A 169 23.26 9.44 -4.75
CA GLU A 169 22.81 9.57 -3.38
C GLU A 169 21.27 9.61 -3.31
N MET A 170 20.68 8.87 -2.37
CA MET A 170 19.29 8.99 -1.97
C MET A 170 19.19 9.48 -0.52
N HIS A 171 18.14 10.22 -0.20
CA HIS A 171 17.85 10.67 1.14
C HIS A 171 16.87 9.73 1.83
N ARG A 172 17.27 9.19 2.98
CA ARG A 172 16.38 8.45 3.85
C ARG A 172 15.92 9.30 5.01
N PHE A 173 14.60 9.51 5.09
CA PHE A 173 13.94 10.17 6.21
C PHE A 173 13.19 9.11 7.01
N TYR A 174 13.53 8.94 8.29
CA TYR A 174 12.93 7.85 9.06
C TYR A 174 12.84 8.14 10.56
N ASN A 175 11.93 7.43 11.19
CA ASN A 175 11.84 7.29 12.64
C ASN A 175 11.12 5.96 12.99
N ARG A 176 10.63 5.82 14.22
CA ARG A 176 9.85 4.63 14.61
C ARG A 176 8.53 4.51 13.86
N GLY A 177 7.99 5.59 13.32
CA GLY A 177 6.66 5.65 12.72
C GLY A 177 6.60 5.71 11.21
N PHE A 178 7.65 6.16 10.53
CA PHE A 178 7.71 6.18 9.06
C PHE A 178 9.14 5.96 8.56
N ASP A 179 9.27 5.61 7.29
CA ASP A 179 10.54 5.36 6.61
C ASP A 179 10.36 5.69 5.12
N LEU A 180 11.11 6.65 4.63
CA LEU A 180 11.15 7.06 3.22
C LEU A 180 12.58 6.99 2.74
N LEU A 181 12.81 6.37 1.58
CA LEU A 181 14.08 6.43 0.85
C LEU A 181 13.75 6.96 -0.54
N VAL A 182 14.19 8.17 -0.81
CA VAL A 182 13.77 8.97 -1.95
C VAL A 182 14.92 9.74 -2.56
N THR A 183 14.79 10.15 -3.81
CA THR A 183 15.77 11.01 -4.48
C THR A 183 15.88 12.38 -3.78
N PRO A 184 17.03 13.09 -3.85
CA PRO A 184 17.28 14.29 -3.06
C PRO A 184 16.26 15.41 -3.25
N ASN A 185 15.69 15.54 -4.44
CA ASN A 185 14.71 16.56 -4.81
C ASN A 185 13.26 16.14 -4.59
N HIS A 186 13.02 14.99 -3.96
CA HIS A 186 11.68 14.45 -3.74
C HIS A 186 10.76 15.40 -2.96
N ASN A 187 9.51 15.46 -3.35
CA ASN A 187 8.47 16.29 -2.72
C ASN A 187 7.89 15.60 -1.47
N HIS A 188 7.83 16.33 -0.37
CA HIS A 188 7.34 15.83 0.92
C HIS A 188 6.12 16.61 1.37
N PHE A 189 5.08 15.92 1.81
CA PHE A 189 3.90 16.54 2.42
C PHE A 189 4.10 16.71 3.92
N VAL A 190 4.41 17.93 4.33
CA VAL A 190 4.88 18.22 5.70
C VAL A 190 4.31 19.53 6.25
N LYS A 191 4.48 19.68 7.56
CA LYS A 191 4.26 20.90 8.31
C LYS A 191 5.55 21.29 9.03
N ILE A 192 5.90 22.56 9.00
CA ILE A 192 7.11 23.09 9.67
C ILE A 192 6.70 23.92 10.88
N ARG A 193 7.09 23.51 12.10
CA ARG A 193 6.65 24.11 13.38
C ARG A 193 7.05 25.57 13.56
N LYS A 194 8.28 25.91 13.20
CA LYS A 194 8.85 27.26 13.39
C LYS A 194 8.35 28.28 12.37
N GLN A 195 7.68 27.84 11.31
CA GLN A 195 7.13 28.78 10.35
C GLN A 195 5.83 29.39 10.86
N ARG A 196 5.59 30.66 10.48
CA ARG A 196 4.39 31.41 10.86
C ARG A 196 3.11 30.76 10.35
N ASP A 197 3.19 30.25 9.13
CA ASP A 197 2.14 29.40 8.54
C ASP A 197 2.32 27.95 8.98
N LYS A 198 1.36 27.46 9.75
CA LYS A 198 1.29 26.08 10.26
C LYS A 198 0.45 25.17 9.39
N SER A 199 0.21 25.50 8.12
CA SER A 199 -0.52 24.67 7.17
C SER A 199 0.31 23.44 6.72
N TRP A 200 -0.40 22.43 6.25
CA TRP A 200 0.21 21.31 5.54
C TRP A 200 0.55 21.77 4.12
N ARG A 201 1.73 21.39 3.63
CA ARG A 201 2.19 21.77 2.30
C ARG A 201 3.21 20.81 1.73
N ILE A 202 3.37 20.86 0.41
CA ILE A 202 4.44 20.17 -0.28
C ILE A 202 5.72 20.98 -0.17
N VAL A 203 6.80 20.32 0.25
CA VAL A 203 8.15 20.90 0.38
C VAL A 203 9.15 20.00 -0.30
N ASN A 204 9.98 20.59 -1.16
CA ASN A 204 11.05 19.88 -1.84
C ASN A 204 12.13 19.37 -0.86
N GLY A 205 12.71 18.21 -1.14
CA GLY A 205 13.68 17.52 -0.29
C GLY A 205 14.94 18.33 0.00
N GLU A 206 15.41 19.14 -0.93
CA GLU A 206 16.56 20.02 -0.68
C GLU A 206 16.24 21.11 0.34
N THR A 207 15.06 21.73 0.23
CA THR A 207 14.57 22.71 1.23
C THR A 207 14.39 22.02 2.58
N LEU A 208 13.84 20.81 2.58
CA LEU A 208 13.68 20.01 3.80
C LEU A 208 15.02 19.66 4.43
N SER A 209 16.04 19.39 3.62
CA SER A 209 17.39 19.03 4.10
C SER A 209 18.09 20.18 4.86
N LYS A 210 17.71 21.42 4.57
CA LYS A 210 18.22 22.64 5.22
C LYS A 210 17.43 23.02 6.49
N THR A 211 16.31 22.34 6.74
CA THR A 211 15.44 22.61 7.90
C THR A 211 15.86 21.75 9.10
N GLU A 212 15.83 22.32 10.32
CA GLU A 212 16.07 21.53 11.53
C GLU A 212 15.02 20.41 11.68
N TYR A 213 15.47 19.18 11.82
CA TYR A 213 14.61 17.99 11.79
C TYR A 213 13.58 17.93 12.90
N GLY A 214 13.83 18.56 14.05
CA GLY A 214 12.87 18.66 15.15
C GLY A 214 11.62 19.46 14.82
N ASP A 215 11.68 20.29 13.77
CA ASP A 215 10.60 21.18 13.37
C ASP A 215 9.73 20.60 12.25
N VAL A 216 10.15 19.52 11.62
CA VAL A 216 9.43 18.89 10.50
C VAL A 216 8.46 17.82 11.00
N ILE A 217 7.21 17.91 10.58
CA ILE A 217 6.17 16.92 10.87
C ILE A 217 5.64 16.37 9.55
N PHE A 218 5.76 15.06 9.36
CA PHE A 218 5.14 14.35 8.24
C PHE A 218 3.68 14.03 8.55
N PHE A 219 2.81 14.16 7.55
CA PHE A 219 1.40 13.80 7.69
C PHE A 219 1.23 12.29 7.65
N ARG A 220 0.51 11.77 8.64
CA ARG A 220 0.26 10.32 8.81
C ARG A 220 -1.17 10.02 9.21
N GLY A 221 -2.05 11.01 9.13
CA GLY A 221 -3.48 10.82 9.35
C GLY A 221 -4.12 10.10 8.17
N LEU A 222 -5.23 9.41 8.42
CA LEU A 222 -6.04 8.82 7.37
C LEU A 222 -7.52 8.99 7.77
N ASN A 223 -8.30 9.54 6.85
CA ASN A 223 -9.75 9.60 6.97
C ASN A 223 -10.34 8.43 6.17
N TRP A 224 -10.33 7.24 6.78
CA TRP A 224 -10.85 6.02 6.17
C TRP A 224 -12.35 5.92 6.39
N ARG A 225 -13.11 5.59 5.35
CA ARG A 225 -14.56 5.37 5.45
C ARG A 225 -14.89 3.87 5.48
N GLY A 226 -14.24 3.07 4.63
CA GLY A 226 -14.47 1.64 4.49
C GLY A 226 -15.80 1.31 3.81
N LYS A 227 -16.09 0.01 3.76
CA LYS A 227 -17.35 -0.55 3.24
C LYS A 227 -18.21 -0.98 4.42
N ASP A 228 -19.42 -0.49 4.50
CA ASP A 228 -20.39 -0.92 5.52
C ASP A 228 -20.98 -2.26 5.11
N ILE A 229 -20.55 -3.32 5.78
CA ILE A 229 -20.95 -4.71 5.54
C ILE A 229 -21.55 -5.22 6.84
N GLU A 230 -22.82 -5.59 6.81
CA GLU A 230 -23.53 -6.09 7.99
C GLU A 230 -23.27 -7.58 8.24
N ILE A 231 -23.16 -8.37 7.17
CA ILE A 231 -23.00 -9.83 7.23
C ILE A 231 -21.83 -10.26 6.37
N ILE A 232 -20.94 -11.09 6.92
CA ILE A 232 -19.84 -11.74 6.20
C ILE A 232 -20.15 -13.23 6.08
N LYS A 233 -19.98 -13.76 4.86
CA LYS A 233 -20.22 -15.17 4.53
C LYS A 233 -18.92 -15.98 4.53
N ILE A 234 -18.95 -17.15 5.19
CA ILE A 234 -17.88 -18.14 5.19
C ILE A 234 -18.50 -19.48 4.79
N GLY A 235 -18.37 -19.89 3.52
CA GLY A 235 -19.14 -21.01 2.99
C GLY A 235 -20.62 -20.75 3.15
N GLU A 236 -21.32 -21.65 3.83
CA GLU A 236 -22.77 -21.52 4.15
C GLU A 236 -23.04 -20.72 5.43
N LEU A 237 -22.01 -20.31 6.15
CA LEU A 237 -22.18 -19.55 7.39
C LEU A 237 -22.36 -18.06 7.11
N GLU A 238 -23.36 -17.47 7.73
CA GLU A 238 -23.60 -16.02 7.74
C GLU A 238 -23.31 -15.47 9.14
N LEU A 239 -22.31 -14.59 9.25
CA LEU A 239 -21.88 -14.01 10.52
C LEU A 239 -22.11 -12.51 10.51
N PRO A 240 -22.75 -11.94 11.54
CA PRO A 240 -22.72 -10.49 11.76
C PRO A 240 -21.28 -10.00 11.80
N THR A 241 -21.00 -8.89 11.12
CA THR A 241 -19.64 -8.37 10.96
C THR A 241 -18.91 -8.19 12.29
N ASP A 242 -19.59 -7.77 13.34
CA ASP A 242 -18.98 -7.62 14.67
C ASP A 242 -18.51 -8.96 15.26
N ILE A 243 -19.32 -10.01 15.08
CA ILE A 243 -18.98 -11.36 15.54
C ILE A 243 -17.82 -11.92 14.73
N TYR A 244 -17.84 -11.72 13.39
CA TYR A 244 -16.75 -12.09 12.52
C TYR A 244 -15.43 -11.39 12.90
N CYS A 245 -15.45 -10.07 13.12
CA CYS A 245 -14.29 -9.30 13.54
C CYS A 245 -13.70 -9.82 14.86
N LYS A 246 -14.54 -10.10 15.85
CA LYS A 246 -14.11 -10.66 17.13
C LYS A 246 -13.50 -12.04 16.95
N PHE A 247 -14.20 -12.94 16.25
CA PHE A 247 -13.72 -14.30 15.96
C PHE A 247 -12.37 -14.27 15.25
N MET A 248 -12.25 -13.47 14.20
CA MET A 248 -10.99 -13.36 13.45
C MET A 248 -9.87 -12.75 14.30
N GLY A 249 -10.15 -11.79 15.15
CA GLY A 249 -9.19 -11.25 16.10
C GLY A 249 -8.62 -12.34 17.02
N TYR A 250 -9.48 -13.17 17.60
CA TYR A 250 -9.07 -14.30 18.45
C TYR A 250 -8.36 -15.39 17.65
N TYR A 251 -8.85 -15.73 16.46
CA TYR A 251 -8.24 -16.75 15.63
C TYR A 251 -6.84 -16.34 15.13
N ILE A 252 -6.69 -15.11 14.66
CA ILE A 252 -5.39 -14.63 14.15
C ILE A 252 -4.36 -14.52 15.29
N SER A 253 -4.77 -14.15 16.51
CA SER A 253 -3.85 -14.13 17.66
C SER A 253 -3.58 -15.55 18.21
N GLU A 254 -4.60 -16.24 18.70
CA GLU A 254 -4.47 -17.47 19.49
C GLU A 254 -4.97 -18.74 18.78
N GLY A 255 -5.46 -18.60 17.55
CA GLY A 255 -6.06 -19.71 16.82
C GLY A 255 -5.03 -20.58 16.09
N SER A 256 -5.35 -21.84 15.93
CA SER A 256 -4.66 -22.78 15.06
C SER A 256 -5.65 -23.72 14.39
N VAL A 257 -5.27 -24.25 13.22
CA VAL A 257 -6.02 -25.28 12.53
C VAL A 257 -5.13 -26.52 12.36
N THR A 258 -5.67 -27.68 12.73
CA THR A 258 -4.93 -28.95 12.69
C THR A 258 -5.75 -30.03 11.98
N ARG A 259 -5.07 -30.91 11.26
CA ARG A 259 -5.69 -32.09 10.65
C ARG A 259 -5.87 -33.14 11.71
N LEU A 260 -7.08 -33.65 11.87
CA LEU A 260 -7.38 -34.78 12.77
C LEU A 260 -6.82 -36.06 12.12
N LYS A 261 -6.03 -36.83 12.91
CA LYS A 261 -5.56 -38.15 12.48
C LYS A 261 -6.76 -39.07 12.30
N LYS A 262 -6.78 -39.86 11.19
CA LYS A 262 -7.78 -40.89 10.96
C LYS A 262 -7.81 -41.87 12.12
N GLN A 263 -8.96 -42.05 12.75
CA GLN A 263 -9.28 -43.33 13.37
C GLN A 263 -9.82 -44.25 12.26
N ASN A 264 -9.27 -45.47 12.16
CA ASN A 264 -9.69 -46.48 11.20
C ASN A 264 -11.19 -46.77 11.36
N THR A 265 -12.01 -46.17 10.53
CA THR A 265 -13.40 -46.60 10.28
C THR A 265 -13.58 -46.67 8.77
N GLU A 266 -13.96 -47.82 8.32
CA GLU A 266 -14.27 -48.12 6.93
C GLU A 266 -15.34 -47.16 6.39
N ASN A 267 -15.04 -46.59 5.19
CA ASN A 267 -15.97 -45.76 4.41
C ASN A 267 -16.29 -44.34 4.84
N ASN A 268 -15.30 -43.43 4.82
CA ASN A 268 -15.49 -42.09 4.26
C ASN A 268 -14.16 -41.27 4.32
N TYR A 269 -13.58 -41.00 3.17
CA TYR A 269 -12.29 -40.32 3.00
C TYR A 269 -12.41 -38.79 2.99
N ARG A 270 -13.01 -38.14 3.99
CA ARG A 270 -12.89 -36.70 4.13
C ARG A 270 -11.85 -36.37 5.21
N ASP A 271 -10.86 -35.57 4.84
CA ASP A 271 -9.95 -34.97 5.80
C ASP A 271 -10.75 -34.10 6.75
N LYS A 272 -10.76 -34.45 8.04
CA LYS A 272 -11.36 -33.63 9.07
C LYS A 272 -10.34 -32.68 9.65
N TRP A 273 -10.71 -31.45 9.78
CA TRP A 273 -9.93 -30.39 10.36
C TRP A 273 -10.57 -29.90 11.65
N GLN A 274 -9.73 -29.31 12.50
CA GLN A 274 -10.15 -28.77 13.79
C GLN A 274 -9.51 -27.39 13.99
N ILE A 275 -10.31 -26.40 14.32
CA ILE A 275 -9.85 -25.12 14.85
C ILE A 275 -9.75 -25.23 16.37
N THR A 276 -8.65 -24.71 16.90
CA THR A 276 -8.46 -24.49 18.33
C THR A 276 -8.15 -23.03 18.58
N ILE A 277 -8.87 -22.36 19.48
CA ILE A 277 -8.52 -21.04 20.03
C ILE A 277 -8.02 -21.28 21.45
N ALA A 278 -6.72 -21.02 21.67
CA ALA A 278 -6.07 -21.28 22.95
C ALA A 278 -6.35 -20.15 23.93
N GLN A 279 -7.03 -20.44 25.02
CA GLN A 279 -7.23 -19.51 26.14
C GLN A 279 -7.53 -20.28 27.42
N SER A 280 -6.56 -20.31 28.33
CA SER A 280 -6.71 -21.02 29.59
C SER A 280 -7.76 -20.37 30.50
N LYS A 281 -8.71 -21.18 30.92
CA LYS A 281 -9.76 -20.77 31.86
C LYS A 281 -9.20 -20.48 33.25
N THR A 282 -8.18 -21.22 33.66
CA THR A 282 -7.56 -21.08 35.00
C THR A 282 -6.58 -19.91 35.05
N ALA A 283 -5.78 -19.71 33.97
CA ALA A 283 -4.76 -18.65 33.92
C ALA A 283 -5.36 -17.27 33.67
N ASN A 284 -6.48 -17.16 32.91
CA ASN A 284 -7.11 -15.89 32.60
C ASN A 284 -8.63 -16.06 32.37
N LYS A 285 -9.38 -16.21 33.45
CA LYS A 285 -10.81 -16.44 33.43
C LYS A 285 -11.61 -15.33 32.75
N GLU A 286 -11.19 -14.07 32.90
CA GLU A 286 -11.90 -12.93 32.32
C GLU A 286 -11.81 -12.97 30.76
N LYS A 287 -10.60 -13.14 30.20
CA LYS A 287 -10.42 -13.29 28.76
C LYS A 287 -11.17 -14.50 28.22
N HIS A 288 -11.11 -15.62 28.94
CA HIS A 288 -11.82 -16.83 28.53
C HIS A 288 -13.34 -16.57 28.40
N ASN A 289 -13.96 -15.90 29.38
CA ASN A 289 -15.38 -15.59 29.36
C ASN A 289 -15.75 -14.64 28.20
N ILE A 290 -14.95 -13.62 27.92
CA ILE A 290 -15.19 -12.70 26.81
C ILE A 290 -15.17 -13.45 25.45
N ILE A 291 -14.23 -14.37 25.26
CA ILE A 291 -14.17 -15.20 24.04
C ILE A 291 -15.38 -16.13 23.98
N GLU A 292 -15.71 -16.80 25.09
CA GLU A 292 -16.86 -17.68 25.21
C GLU A 292 -18.16 -17.01 24.80
N GLU A 293 -18.48 -15.82 25.33
CA GLU A 293 -19.66 -15.03 24.98
C GLU A 293 -19.74 -14.68 23.49
N THR A 294 -18.60 -14.52 22.82
CA THR A 294 -18.57 -14.25 21.38
C THR A 294 -18.83 -15.53 20.58
N LEU A 295 -18.18 -16.63 20.94
CA LEU A 295 -18.30 -17.90 20.24
C LEU A 295 -19.70 -18.51 20.41
N ASP A 296 -20.36 -18.30 21.56
CA ASP A 296 -21.74 -18.73 21.79
C ASP A 296 -22.77 -18.02 20.89
N LYS A 297 -22.43 -16.87 20.32
CA LYS A 297 -23.25 -16.12 19.34
C LYS A 297 -23.06 -16.59 17.89
N MET A 298 -22.07 -17.45 17.65
CA MET A 298 -21.83 -17.99 16.31
C MET A 298 -22.79 -19.15 16.01
N PRO A 299 -23.28 -19.31 14.78
CA PRO A 299 -24.15 -20.43 14.39
C PRO A 299 -23.35 -21.73 14.21
N VAL A 300 -22.39 -21.98 15.09
CA VAL A 300 -21.46 -23.11 15.04
C VAL A 300 -21.23 -23.65 16.43
N LYS A 301 -21.19 -24.99 16.54
CA LYS A 301 -20.91 -25.63 17.82
C LYS A 301 -19.43 -25.50 18.20
N TRP A 302 -19.20 -24.98 19.42
CA TRP A 302 -17.89 -24.91 20.06
C TRP A 302 -17.85 -25.84 21.28
N TRP A 303 -16.81 -26.63 21.38
CA TRP A 303 -16.50 -27.42 22.59
C TRP A 303 -15.57 -26.59 23.47
N LYS A 304 -15.96 -26.43 24.74
CA LYS A 304 -15.24 -25.66 25.74
C LYS A 304 -14.34 -26.61 26.53
N THR A 305 -13.06 -26.26 26.65
CA THR A 305 -12.04 -27.02 27.38
C THR A 305 -11.37 -26.15 28.44
N GLU A 306 -10.60 -26.71 29.36
CA GLU A 306 -9.80 -25.93 30.31
C GLU A 306 -8.70 -25.08 29.61
N THR A 307 -8.29 -25.44 28.40
CA THR A 307 -7.21 -24.78 27.65
C THR A 307 -7.70 -23.94 26.52
N GLY A 308 -9.02 -23.89 26.22
CA GLY A 308 -9.60 -23.07 25.15
C GLY A 308 -10.84 -23.65 24.51
N PHE A 309 -11.06 -23.32 23.25
CA PHE A 309 -12.27 -23.62 22.50
C PHE A 309 -11.92 -24.39 21.22
N ILE A 310 -12.75 -25.34 20.86
CA ILE A 310 -12.53 -26.22 19.72
C ILE A 310 -13.79 -26.28 18.85
N THR A 311 -13.64 -26.26 17.53
CA THR A 311 -14.70 -26.57 16.58
C THR A 311 -14.15 -27.40 15.41
N THR A 312 -15.02 -28.24 14.84
CA THR A 312 -14.75 -29.02 13.62
C THR A 312 -15.70 -28.66 12.49
N ASN A 313 -16.29 -27.46 12.55
CA ASN A 313 -17.14 -26.98 11.46
C ASN A 313 -16.30 -26.86 10.18
N ASP A 314 -16.74 -27.51 9.11
CA ASP A 314 -15.97 -27.65 7.87
C ASP A 314 -15.73 -26.29 7.20
N ASP A 315 -16.74 -25.41 7.11
CA ASP A 315 -16.61 -24.10 6.46
C ASP A 315 -15.58 -23.22 7.19
N LEU A 316 -15.67 -23.14 8.52
CA LEU A 316 -14.69 -22.39 9.31
C LEU A 316 -13.28 -22.98 9.21
N CYS A 317 -13.17 -24.32 9.23
CA CYS A 317 -11.87 -24.98 9.15
C CYS A 317 -11.21 -24.76 7.79
N LEU A 318 -11.96 -24.89 6.69
CA LEU A 318 -11.47 -24.63 5.34
C LEU A 318 -11.08 -23.16 5.15
N TYR A 319 -11.90 -22.25 5.67
CA TYR A 319 -11.58 -20.82 5.67
C TYR A 319 -10.31 -20.51 6.47
N ALA A 320 -10.15 -21.15 7.64
CA ALA A 320 -9.02 -20.95 8.52
C ALA A 320 -7.67 -21.43 7.94
N LEU A 321 -7.70 -22.47 7.10
CA LEU A 321 -6.48 -23.03 6.48
C LEU A 321 -5.68 -22.03 5.65
N GLN A 322 -6.34 -21.02 5.04
CA GLN A 322 -5.67 -20.02 4.22
C GLN A 322 -4.70 -19.13 5.01
N PHE A 323 -4.89 -18.98 6.32
CA PHE A 323 -4.07 -18.09 7.15
C PHE A 323 -2.77 -18.72 7.61
N GLY A 324 -2.57 -20.00 7.38
CA GLY A 324 -1.32 -20.71 7.67
C GLY A 324 -0.96 -20.76 9.16
N LYS A 325 0.35 -20.90 9.43
CA LYS A 325 0.91 -20.93 10.78
C LYS A 325 1.29 -19.53 11.27
N CYS A 326 1.72 -19.40 12.51
CA CYS A 326 2.01 -18.11 13.17
C CYS A 326 2.86 -17.12 12.35
N GLN A 327 3.84 -17.61 11.55
CA GLN A 327 4.67 -16.74 10.70
C GLN A 327 4.01 -16.34 9.36
N GLU A 328 2.95 -17.04 8.96
CA GLU A 328 2.24 -16.87 7.70
C GLU A 328 0.96 -16.08 7.87
N LYS A 329 0.48 -15.95 9.11
CA LYS A 329 -0.78 -15.26 9.44
C LYS A 329 -0.83 -13.85 8.89
N TYR A 330 -2.02 -13.43 8.49
CA TYR A 330 -2.33 -12.11 7.95
C TYR A 330 -3.79 -11.74 8.28
N VAL A 331 -4.13 -10.46 8.14
CA VAL A 331 -5.51 -9.99 8.31
C VAL A 331 -6.30 -10.26 7.04
N PRO A 332 -7.52 -10.84 7.14
CA PRO A 332 -8.42 -11.00 5.99
C PRO A 332 -8.67 -9.68 5.26
N GLN A 333 -8.83 -9.75 3.94
CA GLN A 333 -9.09 -8.56 3.13
C GLN A 333 -10.42 -7.89 3.51
N GLU A 334 -11.41 -8.69 3.86
CA GLU A 334 -12.72 -8.24 4.32
C GLU A 334 -12.58 -7.29 5.52
N VAL A 335 -11.76 -7.63 6.52
CA VAL A 335 -11.50 -6.77 7.69
C VAL A 335 -10.81 -5.46 7.30
N LYS A 336 -9.88 -5.51 6.32
CA LYS A 336 -9.16 -4.32 5.87
C LYS A 336 -10.05 -3.30 5.15
N GLU A 337 -11.17 -3.76 4.60
CA GLU A 337 -12.12 -2.93 3.86
C GLU A 337 -13.24 -2.35 4.73
N LEU A 338 -13.37 -2.78 5.99
CA LEU A 338 -14.41 -2.33 6.91
C LEU A 338 -14.22 -0.88 7.38
N PRO A 339 -15.28 -0.23 7.88
CA PRO A 339 -15.18 1.08 8.48
C PRO A 339 -14.40 1.06 9.82
N PRO A 340 -13.94 2.23 10.29
CA PRO A 340 -13.04 2.35 11.46
C PRO A 340 -13.54 1.71 12.74
N ASP A 341 -14.84 1.76 13.00
CA ASP A 341 -15.48 1.17 14.19
C ASP A 341 -15.40 -0.36 14.17
N LYS A 342 -15.66 -1.00 13.03
CA LYS A 342 -15.54 -2.46 12.87
C LYS A 342 -14.09 -2.93 12.94
N ILE A 343 -13.17 -2.15 12.34
CA ILE A 343 -11.73 -2.41 12.47
C ILE A 343 -11.28 -2.36 13.94
N LYS A 344 -11.81 -1.43 14.74
CA LYS A 344 -11.51 -1.36 16.18
C LYS A 344 -11.95 -2.62 16.91
N ILE A 345 -13.10 -3.19 16.56
CA ILE A 345 -13.59 -4.45 17.16
C ILE A 345 -12.57 -5.59 16.91
N PHE A 346 -12.06 -5.70 15.67
CA PHE A 346 -11.01 -6.68 15.35
C PHE A 346 -9.73 -6.42 16.17
N LEU A 347 -9.25 -5.17 16.22
CA LEU A 347 -8.03 -4.80 16.93
C LEU A 347 -8.13 -5.05 18.44
N ASP A 348 -9.27 -4.76 19.05
CA ASP A 348 -9.52 -5.02 20.46
C ASP A 348 -9.59 -6.54 20.76
N ALA A 349 -10.19 -7.32 19.86
CA ALA A 349 -10.19 -8.78 19.95
C ALA A 349 -8.79 -9.39 19.80
N TYR A 350 -8.00 -8.90 18.85
CA TYR A 350 -6.60 -9.32 18.67
C TYR A 350 -5.75 -8.97 19.91
N GLU A 351 -6.00 -7.81 20.54
CA GLU A 351 -5.29 -7.39 21.75
C GLU A 351 -5.47 -8.38 22.90
N LEU A 352 -6.64 -9.00 23.02
CA LEU A 352 -6.90 -9.99 24.09
C LEU A 352 -5.95 -11.20 24.01
N GLY A 353 -5.54 -11.62 22.80
CA GLY A 353 -4.53 -12.67 22.61
C GLY A 353 -3.13 -12.10 22.66
N ASP A 354 -2.66 -11.63 21.53
CA ASP A 354 -1.27 -11.18 21.27
C ASP A 354 -1.06 -9.67 21.50
N GLY A 355 -1.78 -9.07 22.45
CA GLY A 355 -1.65 -7.65 22.76
C GLY A 355 -1.26 -7.37 24.22
N SER A 356 -0.93 -6.10 24.47
CA SER A 356 -0.65 -5.58 25.80
C SER A 356 -1.14 -4.14 25.92
N ARG A 357 -1.95 -3.86 26.92
CA ARG A 357 -2.42 -2.51 27.25
C ARG A 357 -1.72 -2.01 28.50
N ARG A 358 -1.06 -0.86 28.41
CA ARG A 358 -0.39 -0.23 29.55
C ARG A 358 -1.09 1.06 29.94
N ASN A 359 -1.71 1.06 31.12
CA ASN A 359 -2.21 2.26 31.76
C ASN A 359 -1.05 3.00 32.46
N ARG A 360 -0.49 4.03 31.83
CA ARG A 360 0.57 4.88 32.44
C ARG A 360 0.04 5.93 33.41
N GLY A 361 -1.29 6.06 33.57
CA GLY A 361 -1.94 7.13 34.34
C GLY A 361 -1.63 7.17 35.84
N ILE A 362 -1.05 6.11 36.43
CA ILE A 362 -0.90 5.98 37.87
C ILE A 362 0.44 6.54 38.40
N LYS A 363 1.48 6.69 37.56
CA LYS A 363 2.83 7.07 38.02
C LYS A 363 3.27 8.51 37.76
N PHE A 364 2.58 9.29 36.92
CA PHE A 364 3.00 10.66 36.58
C PHE A 364 1.82 11.63 36.56
N LYS A 365 1.65 12.39 37.64
CA LYS A 365 0.54 13.36 37.88
C LYS A 365 0.42 14.53 36.86
N LYS A 366 1.21 14.60 35.79
CA LYS A 366 1.27 15.76 34.87
C LYS A 366 1.08 15.48 33.37
N ALA A 367 0.81 14.26 32.95
CA ALA A 367 0.59 13.98 31.53
C ALA A 367 -0.78 13.31 31.32
N LYS A 368 -1.60 13.86 30.42
CA LYS A 368 -2.74 13.15 29.83
C LYS A 368 -2.18 11.98 29.00
N PHE A 369 -1.94 10.85 29.63
CA PHE A 369 -1.48 9.66 28.94
C PHE A 369 -2.68 8.89 28.40
N SER A 370 -2.70 8.74 27.10
CA SER A 370 -3.55 7.80 26.40
C SER A 370 -3.09 6.37 26.71
N ASP A 371 -4.02 5.44 26.79
CA ASP A 371 -3.76 4.00 26.85
C ASP A 371 -2.81 3.60 25.71
N GLU A 372 -1.61 3.14 26.05
CA GLU A 372 -0.69 2.57 25.05
C GLU A 372 -1.07 1.11 24.82
N VAL A 373 -1.50 0.81 23.62
CA VAL A 373 -1.75 -0.55 23.16
C VAL A 373 -0.62 -0.99 22.24
N GLU A 374 -0.10 -2.17 22.50
CA GLU A 374 0.93 -2.82 21.70
C GLU A 374 0.43 -4.20 21.25
N TYR A 375 0.75 -4.55 20.02
CA TYR A 375 0.45 -5.83 19.40
C TYR A 375 1.76 -6.53 19.04
N PHE A 376 1.77 -7.85 19.13
CA PHE A 376 2.96 -8.66 18.86
C PHE A 376 2.66 -9.72 17.82
N THR A 377 3.62 -10.00 16.94
CA THR A 377 3.52 -11.09 15.96
C THR A 377 4.90 -11.50 15.44
N SER A 378 5.04 -12.76 15.06
CA SER A 378 6.22 -13.25 14.32
C SER A 378 6.06 -13.08 12.80
N SER A 379 4.87 -12.84 12.30
CA SER A 379 4.59 -12.62 10.87
C SER A 379 4.86 -11.18 10.47
N LYS A 380 5.75 -10.99 9.49
CA LYS A 380 5.99 -9.67 8.87
C LYS A 380 4.73 -9.15 8.16
N ARG A 381 4.01 -10.05 7.46
CA ARG A 381 2.78 -9.70 6.76
C ARG A 381 1.71 -9.21 7.73
N LEU A 382 1.48 -9.93 8.82
CA LEU A 382 0.53 -9.54 9.86
C LEU A 382 0.92 -8.21 10.53
N ALA A 383 2.21 -7.97 10.76
CA ALA A 383 2.68 -6.69 11.31
C ALA A 383 2.38 -5.51 10.39
N ASN A 384 2.53 -5.68 9.09
CA ASN A 384 2.15 -4.69 8.08
C ASN A 384 0.64 -4.46 8.06
N ASP A 385 -0.14 -5.54 8.11
CA ASP A 385 -1.59 -5.49 8.12
C ASP A 385 -2.14 -4.80 9.38
N LEU A 386 -1.62 -5.13 10.56
CA LEU A 386 -1.98 -4.46 11.81
C LEU A 386 -1.63 -2.96 11.78
N SER A 387 -0.48 -2.61 11.18
CA SER A 387 -0.11 -1.20 10.99
C SER A 387 -1.11 -0.46 10.09
N GLU A 388 -1.58 -1.11 9.02
CA GLU A 388 -2.62 -0.58 8.15
C GLU A 388 -3.95 -0.41 8.89
N LEU A 389 -4.40 -1.43 9.63
CA LEU A 389 -5.65 -1.36 10.40
C LEU A 389 -5.62 -0.26 11.47
N ILE A 390 -4.50 -0.11 12.18
CA ILE A 390 -4.32 0.96 13.16
C ILE A 390 -4.48 2.33 12.51
N LEU A 391 -3.93 2.51 11.30
CA LEU A 391 -4.04 3.75 10.54
C LEU A 391 -5.50 4.00 10.12
N LYS A 392 -6.17 2.99 9.57
CA LYS A 392 -7.58 3.05 9.16
C LYS A 392 -8.53 3.28 10.35
N ALA A 393 -8.19 2.77 11.51
CA ALA A 393 -8.93 3.02 12.76
C ALA A 393 -8.74 4.44 13.33
N GLY A 394 -7.95 5.30 12.64
CA GLY A 394 -7.73 6.69 13.04
C GLY A 394 -6.55 6.89 14.00
N TYR A 395 -5.76 5.86 14.26
CA TYR A 395 -4.56 5.93 15.09
C TYR A 395 -3.29 5.98 14.24
N ARG A 396 -2.13 6.05 14.89
CA ARG A 396 -0.82 6.02 14.20
C ARG A 396 -0.04 4.80 14.62
N PRO A 397 0.34 3.95 13.67
CA PRO A 397 1.18 2.81 13.95
C PRO A 397 2.64 3.23 14.16
N SER A 398 3.32 2.52 15.05
CA SER A 398 4.78 2.50 15.17
C SER A 398 5.21 1.05 15.18
N CYS A 399 5.86 0.60 14.10
CA CYS A 399 6.24 -0.79 13.88
C CYS A 399 7.76 -0.95 13.89
N TYR A 400 8.28 -1.96 14.60
CA TYR A 400 9.68 -2.32 14.57
C TYR A 400 9.92 -3.78 14.93
N LEU A 401 11.02 -4.33 14.41
CA LEU A 401 11.44 -5.69 14.72
C LEU A 401 12.23 -5.71 16.01
N GLN A 402 11.72 -6.38 17.02
CA GLN A 402 12.43 -6.66 18.26
C GLN A 402 13.29 -7.92 18.08
N LYS A 403 14.60 -7.76 18.10
CA LYS A 403 15.54 -8.89 18.04
C LYS A 403 15.46 -9.69 19.34
N SER A 404 14.66 -10.75 19.34
CA SER A 404 14.37 -11.60 20.50
C SER A 404 14.97 -12.99 20.37
N LYS A 405 15.23 -13.48 19.16
CA LYS A 405 15.77 -14.81 18.89
C LYS A 405 17.10 -15.02 19.65
N GLY A 406 17.20 -16.17 20.31
CA GLY A 406 18.35 -16.56 21.13
C GLY A 406 18.34 -16.02 22.56
N LYS A 407 17.35 -15.19 22.94
CA LYS A 407 17.21 -14.74 24.33
C LYS A 407 16.52 -15.79 25.17
N LYS A 408 17.07 -16.07 26.35
CA LYS A 408 16.44 -16.93 27.34
C LYS A 408 15.46 -16.14 28.18
N VAL A 409 14.27 -16.68 28.36
CA VAL A 409 13.22 -16.10 29.21
C VAL A 409 12.82 -17.16 30.24
N LYS A 410 12.78 -16.75 31.51
CA LYS A 410 12.41 -17.61 32.61
C LYS A 410 10.91 -17.45 32.90
N PHE A 411 10.16 -18.52 32.78
CA PHE A 411 8.76 -18.64 33.21
C PHE A 411 8.68 -19.47 34.48
N GLN A 412 7.48 -19.53 35.08
CA GLN A 412 7.24 -20.33 36.31
C GLN A 412 7.62 -21.82 36.12
N ASN A 413 7.49 -22.34 34.89
CA ASN A 413 7.68 -23.76 34.54
C ASN A 413 9.04 -24.05 33.90
N GLY A 414 10.00 -23.11 33.88
CA GLY A 414 11.32 -23.33 33.30
C GLY A 414 11.89 -22.16 32.51
N GLU A 415 13.08 -22.36 31.99
CA GLU A 415 13.78 -21.42 31.12
C GLU A 415 13.59 -21.83 29.66
N TYR A 416 13.17 -20.91 28.82
CA TYR A 416 12.90 -21.15 27.40
C TYR A 416 13.71 -20.18 26.53
N GLU A 417 14.28 -20.69 25.45
CA GLU A 417 14.94 -19.86 24.45
C GLU A 417 13.91 -19.39 23.40
N ILE A 418 13.92 -18.09 23.12
CA ILE A 418 13.04 -17.50 22.09
C ILE A 418 13.59 -17.88 20.71
N ASN A 419 12.82 -18.65 19.95
CA ASN A 419 13.22 -19.17 18.65
C ASN A 419 13.09 -18.15 17.50
N GLN A 420 12.42 -17.01 17.73
CA GLN A 420 12.08 -16.07 16.66
C GLN A 420 12.18 -14.61 17.12
N ASN A 421 12.37 -13.70 16.13
CA ASN A 421 12.20 -12.28 16.35
C ASN A 421 10.72 -11.93 16.31
N LEU A 422 10.32 -10.93 17.11
CA LEU A 422 8.94 -10.46 17.19
C LEU A 422 8.82 -9.06 16.58
N TRP A 423 7.83 -8.87 15.75
CA TRP A 423 7.36 -7.55 15.37
C TRP A 423 6.54 -6.98 16.51
N ARG A 424 6.82 -5.72 16.82
CA ARG A 424 6.11 -4.96 17.83
C ARG A 424 5.45 -3.76 17.19
N ILE A 425 4.13 -3.73 17.24
CA ILE A 425 3.31 -2.69 16.65
C ILE A 425 2.62 -1.92 17.76
N ARG A 426 2.86 -0.61 17.84
CA ARG A 426 2.26 0.25 18.85
C ARG A 426 1.21 1.15 18.24
N ARG A 427 0.05 1.22 18.88
CA ARG A 427 -0.98 2.21 18.59
C ARG A 427 -0.66 3.52 19.31
N CYS A 428 -0.46 4.61 18.54
CA CYS A 428 -0.15 5.92 19.07
C CYS A 428 -1.25 6.92 18.74
N ASN A 429 -1.67 7.72 19.72
CA ASN A 429 -2.66 8.78 19.55
C ASN A 429 -2.03 10.12 19.12
N SER A 430 -0.71 10.30 19.32
CA SER A 430 -0.01 11.56 19.05
C SER A 430 0.20 11.82 17.57
N LEU A 431 -0.13 13.05 17.13
CA LEU A 431 0.09 13.55 15.77
C LEU A 431 1.56 13.85 15.45
N THR A 432 2.42 13.94 16.46
CA THR A 432 3.78 14.43 16.31
C THR A 432 4.79 13.30 16.24
N ALA A 433 5.48 13.18 15.13
CA ALA A 433 6.68 12.38 15.03
C ALA A 433 7.86 13.22 15.54
N SER A 434 8.22 13.06 16.81
CA SER A 434 9.50 13.54 17.33
C SER A 434 10.63 12.62 16.87
N ASN A 435 11.86 13.15 16.77
CA ASN A 435 13.08 12.42 16.43
C ASN A 435 13.14 11.90 14.98
N LEU A 436 12.85 12.76 14.01
CA LEU A 436 13.18 12.53 12.62
C LEU A 436 14.69 12.33 12.49
N LYS A 437 15.09 11.26 11.82
CA LYS A 437 16.46 11.00 11.40
C LYS A 437 16.55 11.14 9.90
N LYS A 438 17.67 11.67 9.43
CA LYS A 438 18.05 11.68 8.02
C LYS A 438 19.39 10.95 7.87
N GLU A 439 19.50 10.16 6.82
CA GLU A 439 20.77 9.63 6.35
C GLU A 439 20.81 9.72 4.82
N THR A 440 22.02 9.84 4.29
CA THR A 440 22.29 9.74 2.85
C THR A 440 22.74 8.33 2.58
N VAL A 441 22.17 7.70 1.54
CA VAL A 441 22.42 6.32 1.15
C VAL A 441 22.85 6.29 -0.30
N GLU A 442 24.01 5.68 -0.58
CA GLU A 442 24.41 5.37 -1.95
C GLU A 442 23.45 4.35 -2.54
N TYR A 443 22.95 4.62 -3.75
CA TYR A 443 21.94 3.83 -4.41
C TYR A 443 22.31 3.57 -5.88
N ASP A 444 22.22 2.31 -6.30
CA ASP A 444 22.43 1.89 -7.68
C ASP A 444 21.38 0.85 -8.06
N ASP A 445 20.13 1.33 -8.28
CA ASP A 445 19.03 0.48 -8.69
C ASP A 445 17.92 1.35 -9.35
N TYR A 446 16.79 0.73 -9.67
CA TYR A 446 15.65 1.44 -10.23
C TYR A 446 14.92 2.26 -9.17
N VAL A 447 14.53 3.46 -9.55
CA VAL A 447 13.63 4.33 -8.80
C VAL A 447 12.30 4.46 -9.53
N TYR A 448 11.25 4.76 -8.77
CA TYR A 448 9.87 4.68 -9.25
C TYR A 448 9.05 5.87 -8.78
N ASP A 449 8.10 6.30 -9.59
CA ASP A 449 7.03 7.21 -9.22
C ASP A 449 5.80 6.97 -10.12
N VAL A 450 4.69 7.64 -9.80
CA VAL A 450 3.50 7.75 -10.63
C VAL A 450 3.07 9.20 -10.71
N GLU A 451 2.55 9.60 -11.85
CA GLU A 451 1.95 10.92 -12.02
C GLU A 451 0.46 10.85 -11.74
N LEU A 452 -0.01 11.68 -10.81
CA LEU A 452 -1.43 11.80 -10.48
C LEU A 452 -2.04 13.02 -11.18
N PRO A 453 -3.30 12.94 -11.64
CA PRO A 453 -3.95 14.03 -12.35
C PRO A 453 -4.23 15.24 -11.45
N LYS A 454 -4.27 15.05 -10.14
CA LYS A 454 -4.49 16.11 -9.14
C LYS A 454 -3.84 15.76 -7.80
N TRP A 455 -3.59 16.79 -6.98
CA TRP A 455 -3.08 16.79 -5.61
C TRP A 455 -1.65 16.32 -5.41
N HIS A 456 -1.11 15.46 -6.27
CA HIS A 456 0.30 15.03 -6.26
C HIS A 456 0.80 14.52 -4.89
N ILE A 457 -0.09 13.88 -4.11
CA ILE A 457 0.19 13.31 -2.80
C ILE A 457 -0.38 11.90 -2.77
N LEU A 458 0.47 10.93 -2.45
CA LEU A 458 0.09 9.52 -2.40
C LEU A 458 0.50 8.87 -1.07
N LEU A 459 -0.24 7.82 -0.71
CA LEU A 459 0.05 7.05 0.49
C LEU A 459 1.05 5.96 0.16
N VAL A 460 2.24 6.03 0.79
CA VAL A 460 3.32 5.06 0.58
C VAL A 460 3.67 4.34 1.86
N ARG A 461 4.27 3.15 1.71
CA ARG A 461 4.74 2.32 2.80
C ARG A 461 6.13 1.78 2.48
N ARG A 462 7.04 1.89 3.45
CA ARG A 462 8.34 1.25 3.40
C ARG A 462 8.65 0.61 4.75
N ASN A 463 9.14 -0.63 4.75
CA ASN A 463 9.40 -1.37 5.99
C ASN A 463 8.18 -1.43 6.94
N GLY A 464 6.96 -1.57 6.41
CA GLY A 464 5.71 -1.59 7.15
C GLY A 464 5.26 -0.25 7.75
N LYS A 465 5.94 0.85 7.43
CA LYS A 465 5.67 2.18 7.98
C LYS A 465 5.06 3.07 6.92
N VAL A 466 3.91 3.64 7.23
CA VAL A 466 3.05 4.38 6.30
C VAL A 466 3.19 5.88 6.47
N VAL A 467 3.23 6.60 5.36
CA VAL A 467 3.28 8.07 5.33
C VAL A 467 2.70 8.62 4.02
N TRP A 468 2.14 9.81 4.08
CA TRP A 468 1.79 10.58 2.89
C TRP A 468 3.02 11.30 2.36
N SER A 469 3.24 11.22 1.06
CA SER A 469 4.40 11.79 0.38
C SER A 469 4.00 12.37 -0.95
N GLY A 470 4.73 13.36 -1.45
CA GLY A 470 4.48 13.94 -2.76
C GLY A 470 4.96 13.05 -3.90
N ASN A 471 4.60 13.44 -5.12
CA ASN A 471 5.14 12.85 -6.35
C ASN A 471 5.65 13.95 -7.30
N CYS A 472 5.99 13.59 -8.52
CA CYS A 472 6.37 14.53 -9.56
C CYS A 472 5.20 15.49 -9.86
N MET A 473 5.51 16.78 -10.03
CA MET A 473 4.54 17.85 -10.27
C MET A 473 4.75 18.54 -11.63
N CYS A 474 5.58 17.98 -12.50
CA CYS A 474 5.74 18.49 -13.86
C CYS A 474 4.56 18.00 -14.71
N TYR A 475 3.90 18.88 -15.42
CA TYR A 475 2.79 18.52 -16.29
C TYR A 475 2.77 19.37 -17.56
N THR A 476 2.08 18.86 -18.57
CA THR A 476 1.77 19.59 -19.80
C THR A 476 0.26 19.79 -19.91
N THR A 477 -0.14 20.90 -20.52
CA THR A 477 -1.53 21.14 -20.91
C THR A 477 -1.59 21.48 -22.39
N ASN A 478 -2.62 21.01 -23.09
CA ASN A 478 -2.82 21.32 -24.48
C ASN A 478 -3.20 22.78 -24.65
N ILE A 479 -2.64 23.42 -25.67
CA ILE A 479 -2.99 24.78 -26.08
C ILE A 479 -3.96 24.67 -27.25
N TYR A 480 -5.09 25.29 -27.10
CA TYR A 480 -6.13 25.47 -28.14
C TYR A 480 -6.13 26.90 -28.65
N PRO A 481 -6.51 27.14 -29.90
CA PRO A 481 -6.66 28.50 -30.42
C PRO A 481 -7.69 29.26 -29.58
N GLU A 482 -7.52 30.56 -29.46
CA GLU A 482 -8.55 31.42 -28.85
C GLU A 482 -9.88 31.25 -29.60
N ILE A 483 -11.01 31.37 -28.88
CA ILE A 483 -12.34 31.15 -29.44
C ILE A 483 -12.55 32.00 -30.73
N LYS A 484 -11.97 33.21 -30.79
CA LYS A 484 -12.02 34.09 -31.99
C LYS A 484 -11.33 33.46 -33.19
N ASP A 485 -10.17 32.86 -33.00
CA ASP A 485 -9.38 32.22 -34.07
C ASP A 485 -10.01 30.89 -34.50
N TYR A 486 -10.59 30.15 -33.56
CA TYR A 486 -11.36 28.95 -33.85
C TYR A 486 -12.60 29.25 -34.72
N VAL A 487 -13.37 30.28 -34.35
CA VAL A 487 -14.53 30.74 -35.15
C VAL A 487 -14.10 31.26 -36.53
N ALA A 488 -12.94 31.91 -36.66
CA ALA A 488 -12.40 32.34 -37.95
C ALA A 488 -12.06 31.16 -38.86
N ARG A 489 -11.38 30.12 -38.32
CA ARG A 489 -11.07 28.90 -39.07
C ARG A 489 -12.28 28.09 -39.48
N LEU A 490 -13.32 28.01 -38.63
CA LEU A 490 -14.58 27.38 -39.00
C LEU A 490 -15.26 28.10 -40.16
N LYS A 491 -15.24 29.45 -40.18
CA LYS A 491 -15.78 30.25 -41.29
C LYS A 491 -14.97 30.04 -42.57
N GLU A 492 -13.66 29.99 -42.50
CA GLU A 492 -12.80 29.70 -43.68
C GLU A 492 -13.04 28.28 -44.22
N ALA A 493 -13.25 27.30 -43.36
CA ALA A 493 -13.57 25.92 -43.77
C ALA A 493 -14.98 25.82 -44.39
N GLU A 494 -15.95 26.58 -43.93
CA GLU A 494 -17.30 26.67 -44.51
C GLU A 494 -17.32 27.34 -45.89
N TYR A 495 -16.36 28.26 -46.19
CA TYR A 495 -16.23 28.90 -47.50
C TYR A 495 -15.39 28.07 -48.49
N ALA A 496 -14.74 26.97 -48.01
CA ALA A 496 -13.92 26.10 -48.86
C ALA A 496 -14.66 24.83 -49.34
N LEU A 497 -15.90 24.62 -48.91
CA LEU A 497 -16.85 23.58 -49.35
C LEU A 497 -17.89 24.19 -50.30
#